data_3e0233e80e66b5c2fee57fa19e6ff21b
#
_entry.id   3e0233e80e66b5c2fee57fa19e6ff21b
#
_cell.length_a   1.000
_cell.length_b   1.000
_cell.length_c   1.000
_cell.angle_alpha   90.00
_cell.angle_beta   90.00
_cell.angle_gamma   90.00
#
_symmetry.space_group_name_H-M   'P 1'
#
loop_
_entity.id
_entity.type
_entity.pdbx_description
1 polymer ?
#
loop_
_entity_poly.entity_id
_entity_poly.type
_entity_poly.pdbx_seq_one_letter_code
_entity_poly.pdbx_strand_id
1 'polypeptide(L)'
;FELGFNGEKYELILSPEGLRSRLFPLVYFQQQAPESVLEHWNIWVGRQPSKDFMLRAGDMEIRAEDVQMWAEETEDQQVSLVLCCEKLTPLLKEDTDRVWWALSMLVDQTIGEVSAIAFVAGFDVYAQPKDKPAMLLSQLPELLQSMGLSLWRDGSDYLENSYLAYELEPVEDSEADWRLDVYTGTCRLPVIINDYLTARSDAVDEYHKDGIAV
;
A
#
# COMPACT_ATOMS: atom_id res chain seq x y z
N PHE A 1 -11.67 -2.95 -7.88
CA PHE A 1 -11.78 -4.33 -7.37
C PHE A 1 -11.49 -5.35 -8.47
N GLU A 2 -11.02 -6.51 -8.07
CA GLU A 2 -10.75 -7.63 -8.94
C GLU A 2 -11.49 -8.87 -8.41
N LEU A 3 -11.83 -9.79 -9.32
CA LEU A 3 -12.50 -11.04 -8.96
C LEU A 3 -11.63 -12.22 -9.38
N GLY A 4 -11.52 -13.20 -8.50
CA GLY A 4 -10.76 -14.42 -8.70
C GLY A 4 -11.48 -15.67 -8.17
N PHE A 5 -10.82 -16.80 -8.35
CA PHE A 5 -11.22 -18.07 -7.77
C PHE A 5 -9.96 -18.89 -7.47
N ASN A 6 -9.77 -19.31 -6.23
CA ASN A 6 -8.57 -20.03 -5.81
C ASN A 6 -8.68 -21.57 -5.87
N GLY A 7 -9.75 -22.08 -6.49
CA GLY A 7 -10.05 -23.50 -6.56
C GLY A 7 -11.05 -23.99 -5.50
N GLU A 8 -11.28 -23.20 -4.45
CA GLU A 8 -12.19 -23.51 -3.34
C GLU A 8 -13.23 -22.41 -3.14
N LYS A 9 -12.79 -21.15 -3.02
CA LYS A 9 -13.66 -19.99 -2.82
C LYS A 9 -13.46 -18.95 -3.92
N TYR A 10 -14.48 -18.18 -4.16
CA TYR A 10 -14.34 -16.94 -4.93
C TYR A 10 -13.51 -15.91 -4.17
N GLU A 11 -12.85 -15.05 -4.88
CA GLU A 11 -12.02 -14.00 -4.29
C GLU A 11 -12.48 -12.63 -4.77
N LEU A 12 -12.70 -11.73 -3.82
CA LEU A 12 -12.91 -10.32 -4.05
C LEU A 12 -11.67 -9.58 -3.53
N ILE A 13 -10.95 -8.94 -4.43
CA ILE A 13 -9.75 -8.17 -4.11
C ILE A 13 -10.11 -6.70 -4.20
N LEU A 14 -10.01 -6.00 -3.09
CA LEU A 14 -10.26 -4.57 -2.95
C LEU A 14 -8.92 -3.84 -2.95
N SER A 15 -8.49 -3.40 -4.12
CA SER A 15 -7.22 -2.70 -4.26
C SER A 15 -7.32 -1.24 -3.78
N PRO A 16 -6.45 -0.80 -2.87
CA PRO A 16 -6.29 0.60 -2.51
C PRO A 16 -5.58 1.43 -3.60
N GLU A 17 -5.08 0.80 -4.66
CA GLU A 17 -4.35 1.44 -5.77
C GLU A 17 -3.16 2.28 -5.27
N GLY A 18 -2.39 1.74 -4.35
CA GLY A 18 -1.22 2.37 -3.76
C GLY A 18 -1.52 3.51 -2.76
N LEU A 19 -2.78 3.82 -2.50
CA LEU A 19 -3.17 4.92 -1.61
C LEU A 19 -3.47 4.44 -0.19
N ARG A 20 -2.61 4.81 0.76
CA ARG A 20 -2.76 4.49 2.20
C ARG A 20 -4.13 4.89 2.75
N SER A 21 -4.65 6.05 2.35
CA SER A 21 -5.94 6.55 2.81
C SER A 21 -7.13 5.67 2.40
N ARG A 22 -6.98 4.84 1.38
CA ARG A 22 -8.03 3.91 0.94
C ARG A 22 -8.05 2.61 1.74
N LEU A 23 -6.98 2.27 2.46
CA LEU A 23 -6.95 1.05 3.27
C LEU A 23 -8.06 1.02 4.32
N PHE A 24 -8.35 2.15 4.95
CA PHE A 24 -9.35 2.26 6.01
C PHE A 24 -10.75 1.85 5.59
N PRO A 25 -11.36 2.52 4.61
CA PRO A 25 -12.72 2.19 4.21
C PRO A 25 -12.81 0.78 3.62
N LEU A 26 -11.74 0.28 2.99
CA LEU A 26 -11.72 -1.06 2.41
C LEU A 26 -11.67 -2.15 3.50
N VAL A 27 -10.83 -1.98 4.53
CA VAL A 27 -10.78 -2.90 5.68
C VAL A 27 -12.10 -2.88 6.45
N TYR A 28 -12.69 -1.70 6.64
CA TYR A 28 -14.00 -1.61 7.27
C TYR A 28 -15.07 -2.37 6.46
N PHE A 29 -15.11 -2.18 5.16
CA PHE A 29 -16.02 -2.92 4.27
C PHE A 29 -15.81 -4.43 4.40
N GLN A 30 -14.56 -4.90 4.36
CA GLN A 30 -14.20 -6.30 4.51
C GLN A 30 -14.73 -6.86 5.85
N GLN A 31 -14.53 -6.14 6.95
CA GLN A 31 -14.95 -6.56 8.30
C GLN A 31 -16.46 -6.60 8.49
N GLN A 32 -17.22 -5.89 7.65
CA GLN A 32 -18.71 -5.92 7.69
C GLN A 32 -19.30 -7.05 6.84
N ALA A 33 -18.47 -7.87 6.20
CA ALA A 33 -18.96 -8.97 5.37
C ALA A 33 -19.72 -10.01 6.23
N PRO A 34 -20.95 -10.38 5.86
CA PRO A 34 -21.71 -11.41 6.57
C PRO A 34 -21.03 -12.78 6.50
N GLU A 35 -21.17 -13.58 7.56
CA GLU A 35 -20.62 -14.96 7.58
C GLU A 35 -21.07 -15.79 6.37
N SER A 36 -22.35 -15.65 5.96
CA SER A 36 -22.88 -16.35 4.79
C SER A 36 -22.17 -16.01 3.47
N VAL A 37 -21.56 -14.81 3.38
CA VAL A 37 -20.71 -14.44 2.24
C VAL A 37 -19.34 -15.09 2.40
N LEU A 38 -18.76 -15.04 3.60
CA LEU A 38 -17.42 -15.57 3.88
C LEU A 38 -17.33 -17.10 3.78
N GLU A 39 -18.47 -17.82 3.83
CA GLU A 39 -18.52 -19.26 3.51
C GLU A 39 -18.04 -19.57 2.07
N HIS A 40 -18.30 -18.65 1.13
CA HIS A 40 -18.05 -18.85 -0.30
C HIS A 40 -17.03 -17.87 -0.89
N TRP A 41 -16.71 -16.81 -0.19
CA TRP A 41 -15.83 -15.74 -0.65
C TRP A 41 -14.68 -15.47 0.31
N ASN A 42 -13.50 -15.26 -0.24
CA ASN A 42 -12.43 -14.55 0.44
C ASN A 42 -12.47 -13.09 0.00
N ILE A 43 -12.44 -12.18 0.94
CA ILE A 43 -12.37 -10.74 0.66
C ILE A 43 -11.01 -10.26 1.14
N TRP A 44 -10.18 -9.81 0.21
CA TRP A 44 -8.85 -9.31 0.48
C TRP A 44 -8.79 -7.79 0.28
N VAL A 45 -8.14 -7.09 1.19
CA VAL A 45 -7.76 -5.70 0.99
C VAL A 45 -6.31 -5.65 0.53
N GLY A 46 -6.13 -5.31 -0.73
CA GLY A 46 -4.85 -5.38 -1.44
C GLY A 46 -4.65 -6.69 -2.22
N ARG A 47 -3.93 -6.56 -3.33
CA ARG A 47 -3.52 -7.70 -4.16
C ARG A 47 -2.58 -8.60 -3.39
N GLN A 48 -2.82 -9.91 -3.49
CA GLN A 48 -1.97 -10.91 -2.86
C GLN A 48 -0.73 -11.18 -3.74
N PRO A 49 0.43 -11.51 -3.14
CA PRO A 49 1.60 -11.88 -3.92
C PRO A 49 1.34 -13.15 -4.71
N SER A 50 1.79 -13.16 -5.95
CA SER A 50 1.65 -14.30 -6.88
C SER A 50 2.97 -14.57 -7.60
N LYS A 51 3.58 -15.71 -7.29
CA LYS A 51 4.86 -16.12 -7.94
C LYS A 51 4.73 -16.39 -9.43
N ASP A 52 3.54 -16.77 -9.88
CA ASP A 52 3.29 -17.11 -11.28
C ASP A 52 2.71 -15.93 -12.08
N PHE A 53 2.65 -14.75 -11.45
CA PHE A 53 2.10 -13.57 -12.12
C PHE A 53 2.94 -13.18 -13.35
N MET A 54 2.22 -12.94 -14.42
CA MET A 54 2.79 -12.52 -15.68
C MET A 54 1.92 -11.43 -16.29
N LEU A 55 2.54 -10.29 -16.53
CA LEU A 55 1.90 -9.20 -17.24
C LEU A 55 2.02 -9.41 -18.74
N ARG A 56 0.92 -9.24 -19.49
CA ARG A 56 0.91 -9.23 -20.95
C ARG A 56 0.73 -7.81 -21.48
N ALA A 57 1.65 -7.38 -22.31
CA ALA A 57 1.60 -6.11 -23.02
C ALA A 57 1.74 -6.38 -24.53
N GLY A 58 0.61 -6.57 -25.24
CA GLY A 58 0.60 -7.07 -26.61
C GLY A 58 1.13 -8.51 -26.64
N ASP A 59 2.16 -8.72 -27.46
CA ASP A 59 2.84 -10.02 -27.59
C ASP A 59 3.97 -10.22 -26.55
N MET A 60 4.23 -9.22 -25.70
CA MET A 60 5.25 -9.32 -24.66
C MET A 60 4.68 -9.91 -23.37
N GLU A 61 5.44 -10.83 -22.82
CA GLU A 61 5.24 -11.36 -21.47
C GLU A 61 6.34 -10.84 -20.55
N ILE A 62 5.94 -10.27 -19.42
CA ILE A 62 6.84 -9.64 -18.46
C ILE A 62 6.56 -10.23 -17.08
N ARG A 63 7.63 -10.69 -16.43
CA ARG A 63 7.61 -11.25 -15.06
C ARG A 63 8.57 -10.49 -14.16
N ALA A 64 8.50 -10.72 -12.87
CA ALA A 64 9.42 -10.13 -11.90
C ALA A 64 10.90 -10.49 -12.18
N GLU A 65 11.16 -11.65 -12.78
CA GLU A 65 12.50 -12.11 -13.20
C GLU A 65 13.09 -11.32 -14.39
N ASP A 66 12.24 -10.62 -15.13
CA ASP A 66 12.68 -9.77 -16.26
C ASP A 66 13.10 -8.36 -15.82
N VAL A 67 12.88 -8.03 -14.54
CA VAL A 67 13.12 -6.69 -14.00
C VAL A 67 14.36 -6.69 -13.11
N GLN A 68 15.35 -5.92 -13.50
CA GLN A 68 16.52 -5.63 -12.69
C GLN A 68 16.17 -4.57 -11.64
N MET A 69 16.66 -4.75 -10.42
CA MET A 69 16.34 -3.93 -9.27
C MET A 69 17.60 -3.52 -8.52
N TRP A 70 17.65 -2.27 -8.11
CA TRP A 70 18.58 -1.74 -7.10
C TRP A 70 17.75 -1.15 -5.99
N ALA A 71 18.05 -1.53 -4.75
CA ALA A 71 17.32 -1.08 -3.57
C ALA A 71 18.26 -0.33 -2.63
N GLU A 72 17.76 0.74 -2.05
CA GLU A 72 18.43 1.52 -1.01
C GLU A 72 17.48 1.63 0.19
N GLU A 73 17.98 1.24 1.37
CA GLU A 73 17.21 1.35 2.61
C GLU A 73 17.05 2.82 3.00
N THR A 74 15.85 3.20 3.43
CA THR A 74 15.54 4.54 3.94
C THR A 74 15.58 4.57 5.48
N GLU A 75 15.58 5.76 6.08
CA GLU A 75 15.57 5.92 7.55
C GLU A 75 14.30 5.35 8.20
N ASP A 76 13.20 5.25 7.43
CA ASP A 76 11.89 4.76 7.91
C ASP A 76 11.69 3.25 7.78
N GLN A 77 12.78 2.47 7.63
CA GLN A 77 12.71 1.02 7.38
C GLN A 77 11.92 0.66 6.11
N GLN A 78 12.01 1.50 5.11
CA GLN A 78 11.47 1.25 3.77
C GLN A 78 12.62 1.09 2.78
N VAL A 79 12.29 0.69 1.57
CA VAL A 79 13.24 0.63 0.46
C VAL A 79 12.82 1.58 -0.65
N SER A 80 13.77 2.33 -1.15
CA SER A 80 13.65 3.07 -2.40
C SER A 80 14.22 2.20 -3.52
N LEU A 81 13.45 1.99 -4.58
CA LEU A 81 13.84 1.08 -5.66
C LEU A 81 14.22 1.87 -6.92
N VAL A 82 15.14 1.31 -7.69
CA VAL A 82 15.35 1.67 -9.09
C VAL A 82 15.13 0.43 -9.92
N LEU A 83 14.21 0.51 -10.86
CA LEU A 83 13.79 -0.62 -11.70
C LEU A 83 14.23 -0.41 -13.15
N CYS A 84 14.69 -1.48 -13.78
CA CYS A 84 15.04 -1.49 -15.20
C CYS A 84 14.50 -2.78 -15.82
N CYS A 85 13.65 -2.65 -16.84
CA CYS A 85 13.14 -3.76 -17.63
C CYS A 85 13.40 -3.50 -19.10
N GLU A 86 14.34 -4.25 -19.69
CA GLU A 86 14.72 -4.08 -21.08
C GLU A 86 13.55 -4.24 -22.05
N LYS A 87 12.60 -5.15 -21.72
CA LYS A 87 11.37 -5.38 -22.51
C LYS A 87 10.48 -4.14 -22.56
N LEU A 88 10.49 -3.31 -21.50
CA LEU A 88 9.68 -2.10 -21.42
C LEU A 88 10.38 -0.84 -21.94
N THR A 89 11.70 -0.91 -22.18
CA THR A 89 12.48 0.25 -22.65
C THR A 89 11.93 0.93 -23.90
N PRO A 90 11.42 0.21 -24.92
CA PRO A 90 10.79 0.86 -26.08
C PRO A 90 9.58 1.71 -25.71
N LEU A 91 8.77 1.26 -24.74
CA LEU A 91 7.55 1.94 -24.30
C LEU A 91 7.83 3.17 -23.44
N LEU A 92 9.02 3.28 -22.80
CA LEU A 92 9.38 4.43 -21.96
C LEU A 92 9.31 5.77 -22.69
N LYS A 93 9.51 5.78 -24.02
CA LYS A 93 9.45 6.99 -24.84
C LYS A 93 8.07 7.28 -25.38
N GLU A 94 7.22 6.28 -25.48
CA GLU A 94 5.90 6.34 -26.11
C GLU A 94 4.79 6.53 -25.08
N ASP A 95 4.88 5.79 -23.97
CA ASP A 95 3.86 5.74 -22.93
C ASP A 95 4.53 5.42 -21.56
N THR A 96 5.09 6.46 -20.96
CA THR A 96 5.79 6.36 -19.67
C THR A 96 4.83 5.88 -18.56
N ASP A 97 3.60 6.37 -18.54
CA ASP A 97 2.62 6.04 -17.50
C ASP A 97 2.29 4.55 -17.50
N ARG A 98 2.20 3.97 -18.69
CA ARG A 98 1.97 2.53 -18.84
C ARG A 98 3.13 1.70 -18.33
N VAL A 99 4.37 2.16 -18.51
CA VAL A 99 5.55 1.48 -17.96
C VAL A 99 5.55 1.55 -16.43
N TRP A 100 5.24 2.71 -15.86
CA TRP A 100 5.11 2.88 -14.43
C TRP A 100 4.02 1.99 -13.85
N TRP A 101 2.85 1.97 -14.48
CA TRP A 101 1.76 1.08 -14.08
C TRP A 101 2.17 -0.40 -14.12
N ALA A 102 2.84 -0.82 -15.20
CA ALA A 102 3.29 -2.21 -15.36
C ALA A 102 4.28 -2.62 -14.26
N LEU A 103 5.23 -1.75 -13.94
CA LEU A 103 6.21 -2.02 -12.88
C LEU A 103 5.57 -1.98 -11.49
N SER A 104 4.64 -1.05 -11.22
CA SER A 104 3.86 -1.05 -9.98
C SER A 104 3.11 -2.37 -9.78
N MET A 105 2.44 -2.85 -10.83
CA MET A 105 1.73 -4.13 -10.78
C MET A 105 2.67 -5.30 -10.49
N LEU A 106 3.88 -5.30 -11.06
CA LEU A 106 4.87 -6.35 -10.80
C LEU A 106 5.40 -6.28 -9.36
N VAL A 107 5.61 -5.09 -8.80
CA VAL A 107 5.98 -4.91 -7.39
C VAL A 107 4.87 -5.44 -6.48
N ASP A 108 3.62 -5.02 -6.72
CA ASP A 108 2.45 -5.46 -5.94
C ASP A 108 2.29 -6.99 -5.98
N GLN A 109 2.47 -7.59 -7.14
CA GLN A 109 2.35 -9.04 -7.30
C GLN A 109 3.56 -9.81 -6.72
N THR A 110 4.69 -9.15 -6.54
CA THR A 110 5.90 -9.77 -5.96
C THR A 110 5.82 -9.85 -4.44
N ILE A 111 5.39 -8.79 -3.77
CA ILE A 111 5.39 -8.69 -2.30
C ILE A 111 4.00 -8.51 -1.68
N GLY A 112 2.97 -8.37 -2.49
CA GLY A 112 1.62 -7.97 -2.08
C GLY A 112 1.47 -6.45 -2.02
N GLU A 113 0.32 -5.94 -2.45
CA GLU A 113 0.06 -4.50 -2.54
C GLU A 113 0.16 -3.80 -1.17
N VAL A 114 -0.29 -4.45 -0.11
CA VAL A 114 -0.20 -3.89 1.26
C VAL A 114 1.25 -3.77 1.73
N SER A 115 2.08 -4.78 1.43
CA SER A 115 3.52 -4.71 1.72
C SER A 115 4.22 -3.66 0.87
N ALA A 116 3.81 -3.50 -0.40
CA ALA A 116 4.34 -2.44 -1.26
C ALA A 116 4.04 -1.06 -0.68
N ILE A 117 2.80 -0.82 -0.25
CA ILE A 117 2.41 0.44 0.43
C ILE A 117 3.20 0.67 1.73
N ALA A 118 3.49 -0.39 2.47
CA ALA A 118 4.17 -0.29 3.76
C ALA A 118 5.68 -0.11 3.63
N PHE A 119 6.33 -0.88 2.76
CA PHE A 119 7.77 -1.06 2.77
C PHE A 119 8.50 -0.47 1.55
N VAL A 120 7.77 -0.04 0.51
CA VAL A 120 8.36 0.62 -0.64
C VAL A 120 8.07 2.12 -0.58
N ALA A 121 9.10 2.93 -0.35
CA ALA A 121 8.98 4.38 -0.31
C ALA A 121 8.64 4.96 -1.70
N GLY A 122 9.09 4.30 -2.74
CA GLY A 122 8.86 4.64 -4.13
C GLY A 122 9.86 3.93 -5.03
N PHE A 123 9.71 4.11 -6.34
CA PHE A 123 10.71 3.63 -7.29
C PHE A 123 10.91 4.59 -8.46
N ASP A 124 12.11 4.52 -9.04
CA ASP A 124 12.46 5.18 -10.30
C ASP A 124 12.58 4.14 -11.41
N VAL A 125 12.34 4.57 -12.64
CA VAL A 125 12.44 3.71 -13.82
C VAL A 125 13.62 4.14 -14.69
N TYR A 126 14.54 3.21 -14.93
CA TYR A 126 15.72 3.45 -15.78
C TYR A 126 15.60 2.72 -17.11
N ALA A 127 15.97 3.41 -18.17
CA ALA A 127 15.98 2.84 -19.52
C ALA A 127 17.17 1.88 -19.76
N GLN A 128 18.20 1.97 -18.94
CA GLN A 128 19.41 1.14 -19.03
C GLN A 128 19.83 0.70 -17.62
N PRO A 129 20.46 -0.49 -17.50
CA PRO A 129 21.01 -0.95 -16.24
C PRO A 129 22.03 0.02 -15.65
N LYS A 130 22.13 0.06 -14.32
CA LYS A 130 23.21 0.77 -13.61
C LYS A 130 24.54 -0.01 -13.73
N ASP A 131 25.65 0.69 -13.63
CA ASP A 131 27.01 0.09 -13.52
C ASP A 131 27.27 -0.53 -12.13
N LYS A 132 26.27 -1.21 -11.57
CA LYS A 132 26.33 -1.90 -10.27
C LYS A 132 25.63 -3.25 -10.41
N PRO A 133 26.03 -4.27 -9.64
CA PRO A 133 25.30 -5.52 -9.60
C PRO A 133 23.82 -5.29 -9.29
N ALA A 134 22.96 -5.88 -10.10
CA ALA A 134 21.52 -5.82 -9.90
C ALA A 134 21.03 -7.08 -9.18
N MET A 135 19.96 -6.92 -8.40
CA MET A 135 19.06 -8.00 -8.01
C MET A 135 17.94 -8.12 -9.05
N LEU A 136 17.21 -9.21 -9.04
CA LEU A 136 15.95 -9.32 -9.77
C LEU A 136 14.79 -8.89 -8.85
N LEU A 137 13.74 -8.31 -9.42
CA LEU A 137 12.57 -7.90 -8.65
C LEU A 137 11.95 -9.08 -7.89
N SER A 138 12.01 -10.29 -8.45
CA SER A 138 11.57 -11.52 -7.79
C SER A 138 12.30 -11.83 -6.48
N GLN A 139 13.44 -11.19 -6.20
CA GLN A 139 14.23 -11.33 -4.97
C GLN A 139 13.87 -10.26 -3.91
N LEU A 140 12.93 -9.37 -4.20
CA LEU A 140 12.49 -8.34 -3.26
C LEU A 140 11.93 -8.92 -1.93
N PRO A 141 11.15 -10.02 -1.93
CA PRO A 141 10.70 -10.65 -0.68
C PRO A 141 11.86 -11.06 0.24
N GLU A 142 12.90 -11.68 -0.31
CA GLU A 142 14.07 -12.12 0.43
C GLU A 142 14.89 -10.93 0.95
N LEU A 143 14.97 -9.84 0.17
CA LEU A 143 15.62 -8.61 0.61
C LEU A 143 14.89 -8.03 1.83
N LEU A 144 13.57 -7.84 1.77
CA LEU A 144 12.79 -7.31 2.88
C LEU A 144 12.90 -8.20 4.12
N GLN A 145 12.87 -9.51 3.94
CA GLN A 145 13.07 -10.46 5.03
C GLN A 145 14.46 -10.33 5.65
N SER A 146 15.51 -10.09 4.88
CA SER A 146 16.87 -9.87 5.39
C SER A 146 17.00 -8.61 6.23
N MET A 147 16.12 -7.62 6.01
CA MET A 147 15.99 -6.40 6.81
C MET A 147 15.13 -6.61 8.07
N GLY A 148 14.62 -7.82 8.30
CA GLY A 148 13.74 -8.14 9.43
C GLY A 148 12.26 -7.77 9.21
N LEU A 149 11.87 -7.44 7.98
CA LEU A 149 10.51 -7.09 7.63
C LEU A 149 9.74 -8.35 7.21
N SER A 150 8.56 -8.55 7.81
CA SER A 150 7.63 -9.61 7.42
C SER A 150 6.60 -9.05 6.45
N LEU A 151 6.36 -9.75 5.34
CA LEU A 151 5.35 -9.32 4.38
C LEU A 151 3.96 -9.34 5.01
N TRP A 152 3.21 -8.30 4.79
CA TRP A 152 1.81 -8.18 5.20
C TRP A 152 0.90 -8.67 4.08
N ARG A 153 -0.14 -9.39 4.47
CA ARG A 153 -1.03 -10.05 3.51
C ARG A 153 -2.31 -9.27 3.23
N ASP A 154 -2.77 -8.50 4.22
CA ASP A 154 -4.07 -7.85 4.16
C ASP A 154 -4.00 -6.42 4.72
N GLY A 155 -4.93 -5.58 4.30
CA GLY A 155 -5.01 -4.21 4.80
C GLY A 155 -5.16 -4.10 6.32
N SER A 156 -5.75 -5.10 6.97
CA SER A 156 -5.82 -5.17 8.43
C SER A 156 -4.45 -5.26 9.08
N ASP A 157 -3.49 -5.99 8.48
CA ASP A 157 -2.12 -6.07 8.99
C ASP A 157 -1.47 -4.68 9.01
N TYR A 158 -1.71 -3.88 7.95
CA TYR A 158 -1.22 -2.51 7.88
C TYR A 158 -1.79 -1.66 9.01
N LEU A 159 -3.11 -1.72 9.23
CA LEU A 159 -3.77 -0.90 10.23
C LEU A 159 -3.35 -1.27 11.66
N GLU A 160 -3.16 -2.57 11.94
CA GLU A 160 -2.76 -3.06 13.26
C GLU A 160 -1.32 -2.65 13.62
N ASN A 161 -0.44 -2.51 12.62
CA ASN A 161 0.97 -2.23 12.81
C ASN A 161 1.39 -0.80 12.48
N SER A 162 0.44 0.05 12.09
CA SER A 162 0.70 1.44 11.72
C SER A 162 0.21 2.42 12.77
N TYR A 163 0.88 3.58 12.80
CA TYR A 163 0.50 4.73 13.61
C TYR A 163 0.27 5.92 12.69
N LEU A 164 -0.74 6.72 13.01
CA LEU A 164 -0.91 8.04 12.43
C LEU A 164 -0.23 9.06 13.36
N ALA A 165 0.70 9.83 12.81
CA ALA A 165 1.18 11.04 13.44
C ALA A 165 0.45 12.22 12.79
N TYR A 166 -0.05 13.14 13.60
CA TYR A 166 -0.78 14.30 13.12
C TYR A 166 -0.40 15.54 13.91
N GLU A 167 -0.43 16.66 13.23
CA GLU A 167 -0.32 17.98 13.83
C GLU A 167 -1.73 18.54 14.02
N LEU A 168 -1.99 19.08 15.18
CA LEU A 168 -3.26 19.72 15.48
C LEU A 168 -3.18 21.18 15.07
N GLU A 169 -4.14 21.63 14.29
CA GLU A 169 -4.29 23.02 13.92
C GLU A 169 -5.46 23.64 14.68
N PRO A 170 -5.31 24.89 15.20
CA PRO A 170 -6.42 25.57 15.84
C PRO A 170 -7.54 25.84 14.83
N VAL A 171 -8.78 25.59 15.24
CA VAL A 171 -9.95 26.02 14.47
C VAL A 171 -10.02 27.55 14.50
N GLU A 172 -10.32 28.18 13.38
CA GLU A 172 -10.55 29.62 13.31
C GLU A 172 -11.59 30.05 14.36
N ASP A 173 -11.31 31.17 15.04
CA ASP A 173 -12.15 31.72 16.13
C ASP A 173 -12.25 30.85 17.40
N SER A 174 -11.34 29.90 17.61
CA SER A 174 -11.29 29.15 18.85
C SER A 174 -10.89 30.04 20.04
N GLU A 175 -11.61 29.85 21.18
CA GLU A 175 -11.25 30.51 22.45
C GLU A 175 -10.10 29.81 23.20
N ALA A 176 -9.61 28.68 22.70
CA ALA A 176 -8.53 27.91 23.32
C ALA A 176 -7.20 28.66 23.30
N ASP A 177 -6.43 28.52 24.36
CA ASP A 177 -5.07 29.10 24.44
C ASP A 177 -4.04 28.09 23.85
N TRP A 178 -3.93 28.11 22.55
CA TRP A 178 -3.04 27.22 21.79
C TRP A 178 -1.56 27.30 22.15
N ARG A 179 -1.15 28.31 22.90
CA ARG A 179 0.23 28.41 23.37
C ARG A 179 0.57 27.43 24.50
N LEU A 180 -0.46 26.86 25.13
CA LEU A 180 -0.31 25.96 26.27
C LEU A 180 -0.64 24.50 25.92
N ASP A 181 -1.18 24.25 24.71
CA ASP A 181 -1.64 22.96 24.30
C ASP A 181 -0.57 22.18 23.52
N VAL A 182 -0.78 20.87 23.39
CA VAL A 182 0.03 19.98 22.56
C VAL A 182 -0.61 19.89 21.19
N TYR A 183 0.11 20.30 20.16
CA TYR A 183 -0.39 20.34 18.78
C TYR A 183 -0.01 19.12 17.94
N THR A 184 0.72 18.19 18.52
CA THR A 184 1.10 16.94 17.82
C THR A 184 0.68 15.75 18.65
N GLY A 185 0.27 14.72 17.97
CA GLY A 185 -0.13 13.46 18.60
C GLY A 185 0.15 12.27 17.71
N THR A 186 0.20 11.13 18.36
CA THR A 186 0.21 9.83 17.65
C THR A 186 -0.91 8.96 18.18
N CYS A 187 -1.60 8.30 17.31
CA CYS A 187 -2.64 7.34 17.67
C CYS A 187 -2.52 6.10 16.81
N ARG A 188 -2.84 4.93 17.39
CA ARG A 188 -2.97 3.72 16.59
C ARG A 188 -4.12 3.91 15.60
N LEU A 189 -3.80 3.66 14.35
CA LEU A 189 -4.70 3.88 13.25
C LEU A 189 -6.08 3.20 13.40
N PRO A 190 -6.19 1.95 13.91
CA PRO A 190 -7.47 1.30 14.14
C PRO A 190 -8.43 2.06 15.08
N VAL A 191 -7.91 2.80 16.03
CA VAL A 191 -8.73 3.59 16.97
C VAL A 191 -9.43 4.74 16.25
N ILE A 192 -8.66 5.52 15.48
CA ILE A 192 -9.20 6.64 14.70
C ILE A 192 -10.23 6.16 13.69
N ILE A 193 -9.93 5.04 13.01
CA ILE A 193 -10.85 4.46 12.04
C ILE A 193 -12.15 4.04 12.69
N ASN A 194 -12.07 3.33 13.81
CA ASN A 194 -13.27 2.87 14.50
C ASN A 194 -14.17 4.07 14.86
N ASP A 195 -13.59 5.17 15.32
CA ASP A 195 -14.34 6.38 15.65
C ASP A 195 -14.92 7.05 14.39
N TYR A 196 -14.17 7.10 13.31
CA TYR A 196 -14.62 7.68 12.02
C TYR A 196 -15.69 6.84 11.34
N LEU A 197 -15.51 5.51 11.34
CA LEU A 197 -16.33 4.57 10.57
C LEU A 197 -17.58 4.09 11.31
N THR A 198 -17.60 4.16 12.62
CA THR A 198 -18.84 3.91 13.39
C THR A 198 -19.83 5.06 13.30
N ALA A 199 -19.54 6.04 12.40
CA ALA A 199 -20.38 7.23 12.20
C ALA A 199 -20.74 7.88 13.54
N ARG A 200 -19.82 7.86 14.47
CA ARG A 200 -19.94 8.63 15.69
C ARG A 200 -19.72 10.09 15.29
N SER A 201 -20.74 10.64 14.64
CA SER A 201 -20.79 12.08 14.37
C SER A 201 -20.48 12.88 15.63
N ASP A 202 -20.84 12.32 16.78
CA ASP A 202 -20.55 12.84 18.10
C ASP A 202 -19.04 13.00 18.35
N ALA A 203 -18.22 11.99 17.98
CA ALA A 203 -16.77 12.06 18.17
C ALA A 203 -16.12 13.07 17.20
N VAL A 204 -16.57 13.08 15.95
CA VAL A 204 -16.08 14.06 14.95
C VAL A 204 -16.50 15.46 15.36
N ASP A 205 -17.74 15.65 15.84
CA ASP A 205 -18.23 16.94 16.35
C ASP A 205 -17.50 17.35 17.64
N GLU A 206 -17.10 16.40 18.47
CA GLU A 206 -16.30 16.67 19.68
C GLU A 206 -14.89 17.10 19.30
N TYR A 207 -14.22 16.40 18.36
CA TYR A 207 -12.92 16.81 17.84
C TYR A 207 -12.98 18.21 17.23
N HIS A 208 -14.01 18.53 16.48
CA HIS A 208 -14.19 19.87 15.92
C HIS A 208 -14.46 20.92 17.00
N LYS A 209 -15.21 20.61 18.06
CA LYS A 209 -15.45 21.52 19.18
C LYS A 209 -14.18 21.79 20.00
N ASP A 210 -13.33 20.78 20.13
CA ASP A 210 -12.05 20.90 20.85
C ASP A 210 -10.97 21.53 19.98
N GLY A 211 -11.29 21.94 18.76
CA GLY A 211 -10.36 22.60 17.85
C GLY A 211 -9.40 21.65 17.18
N ILE A 212 -9.75 20.36 17.10
CA ILE A 212 -8.96 19.35 16.39
C ILE A 212 -9.49 19.26 14.96
N ALA A 213 -8.67 19.66 14.00
CA ALA A 213 -8.91 19.38 12.59
C ALA A 213 -8.37 17.98 12.27
N VAL A 214 -9.25 17.08 11.84
CA VAL A 214 -8.89 15.72 11.41
C VAL A 214 -8.95 15.65 9.90
#